data_df7a8a3f7df68e77d38c1a43441e41a3
#
_entry.id   df7a8a3f7df68e77d38c1a43441e41a3
#
_cell.length_a   1.000
_cell.length_b   1.000
_cell.length_c   1.000
_cell.angle_alpha   90.00
_cell.angle_beta   90.00
_cell.angle_gamma   90.00
#
_symmetry.space_group_name_H-M   'P 1'
#
loop_
_entity.id
_entity.type
_entity.pdbx_description
1 polymer ?
#
loop_
_entity_poly.entity_id
_entity_poly.type
_entity_poly.pdbx_seq_one_letter_code
_entity_poly.pdbx_strand_id
1 'polypeptide(L)'
;AGTGQAREIIREVRISNPTRMARKAYPVVVDLHRHADGLHVRSAKVVCDGREIPSQADDLNGDFRADELAFTADIPAQGEAVYRITLSDTDAPRSYPRETRAYLKLHDEKGKHPEVKSITYPGDADLLDMYNSIYGHGAVFESRLAAFRIYMDNRQSIDLYGKTSYRL
;
A
#
# COMPACT_ATOMS: atom_id res chain seq x y z
N ALA A 1 -17.72 -31.20 8.31
CA ALA A 1 -17.12 -29.87 8.37
C ALA A 1 -15.91 -29.97 9.31
N GLY A 2 -14.70 -30.06 8.75
CA GLY A 2 -13.46 -30.05 9.53
C GLY A 2 -13.22 -28.67 10.07
N THR A 3 -13.17 -28.52 11.38
CA THR A 3 -12.64 -27.31 12.04
C THR A 3 -11.15 -27.29 11.79
N GLY A 4 -10.73 -26.59 10.71
CA GLY A 4 -9.32 -26.30 10.50
C GLY A 4 -8.80 -25.57 11.74
N GLN A 5 -7.74 -26.07 12.35
CA GLN A 5 -7.09 -25.43 13.48
C GLN A 5 -6.51 -24.10 12.99
N ALA A 6 -6.81 -23.01 13.70
CA ALA A 6 -6.23 -21.70 13.43
C ALA A 6 -4.69 -21.80 13.39
N ARG A 7 -4.10 -21.22 12.36
CA ARG A 7 -2.65 -21.24 12.16
C ARG A 7 -2.07 -19.84 12.30
N GLU A 8 -1.03 -19.74 13.11
CA GLU A 8 -0.22 -18.55 13.22
C GLU A 8 1.24 -18.85 12.88
N ILE A 9 1.88 -17.92 12.23
CA ILE A 9 3.32 -17.95 11.94
C ILE A 9 3.94 -16.69 12.50
N ILE A 10 5.05 -16.86 13.22
CA ILE A 10 5.83 -15.75 13.76
C ILE A 10 7.13 -15.64 12.98
N ARG A 11 7.48 -14.42 12.58
CA ARG A 11 8.74 -14.08 11.93
C ARG A 11 9.39 -12.90 12.64
N GLU A 12 10.72 -12.89 12.64
CA GLU A 12 11.50 -11.73 13.04
C GLU A 12 12.23 -11.16 11.81
N VAL A 13 12.05 -9.87 11.59
CA VAL A 13 12.75 -9.10 10.56
C VAL A 13 13.72 -8.17 11.26
N ARG A 14 15.02 -8.39 11.03
CA ARG A 14 16.08 -7.55 11.53
C ARG A 14 16.53 -6.61 10.43
N ILE A 15 16.54 -5.32 10.71
CA ILE A 15 16.90 -4.28 9.76
C ILE A 15 18.09 -3.51 10.33
N SER A 16 19.22 -3.53 9.60
CA SER A 16 20.45 -2.84 9.98
C SER A 16 20.61 -1.54 9.19
N ASN A 17 21.05 -0.50 9.86
CA ASN A 17 21.41 0.78 9.26
C ASN A 17 22.89 1.07 9.46
N PRO A 18 23.76 0.83 8.46
CA PRO A 18 25.20 1.07 8.58
C PRO A 18 25.55 2.55 8.49
N THR A 19 24.61 3.43 8.17
CA THR A 19 24.89 4.86 7.99
C THR A 19 24.92 5.62 9.31
N ARG A 20 25.56 6.79 9.31
CA ARG A 20 25.63 7.69 10.48
C ARG A 20 24.34 8.50 10.71
N MET A 21 23.33 8.33 9.85
CA MET A 21 22.06 9.03 9.97
C MET A 21 20.96 8.02 10.33
N ALA A 22 20.17 8.32 11.36
CA ALA A 22 18.97 7.53 11.67
C ALA A 22 17.99 7.56 10.51
N ARG A 23 17.32 6.44 10.25
CA ARG A 23 16.25 6.33 9.26
C ARG A 23 14.92 6.40 9.99
N LYS A 24 14.05 7.32 9.56
CA LYS A 24 12.69 7.47 10.06
C LYS A 24 11.71 7.09 8.98
N ALA A 25 10.66 6.35 9.37
CA ALA A 25 9.61 5.90 8.47
C ALA A 25 10.16 5.23 7.18
N TYR A 26 11.24 4.45 7.32
CA TYR A 26 11.85 3.75 6.19
C TYR A 26 10.91 2.65 5.70
N PRO A 27 10.57 2.59 4.41
CA PRO A 27 9.65 1.59 3.88
C PRO A 27 10.27 0.19 3.93
N VAL A 28 9.52 -0.77 4.45
CA VAL A 28 9.88 -2.19 4.50
C VAL A 28 8.76 -2.99 3.87
N VAL A 29 9.13 -3.88 2.97
CA VAL A 29 8.21 -4.82 2.32
C VAL A 29 8.70 -6.23 2.57
N VAL A 30 7.83 -7.09 3.06
CA VAL A 30 8.08 -8.50 3.33
C VAL A 30 7.29 -9.34 2.34
N ASP A 31 7.98 -10.13 1.53
CA ASP A 31 7.39 -11.08 0.58
C ASP A 31 6.72 -12.23 1.35
N LEU A 32 5.39 -12.29 1.33
CA LEU A 32 4.62 -13.32 2.04
C LEU A 32 4.70 -14.69 1.37
N HIS A 33 4.96 -14.78 0.07
CA HIS A 33 5.16 -16.06 -0.59
C HIS A 33 6.38 -16.82 -0.03
N ARG A 34 7.41 -16.07 0.36
CA ARG A 34 8.63 -16.63 0.96
C ARG A 34 8.54 -16.87 2.46
N HIS A 35 7.72 -16.08 3.16
CA HIS A 35 7.79 -16.02 4.62
C HIS A 35 6.54 -16.50 5.34
N ALA A 36 5.45 -16.79 4.62
CA ALA A 36 4.20 -17.27 5.22
C ALA A 36 4.03 -18.81 5.19
N ASP A 37 5.02 -19.61 4.72
CA ASP A 37 4.99 -21.07 4.65
C ASP A 37 3.67 -21.61 4.08
N GLY A 38 3.15 -20.98 3.03
CA GLY A 38 1.90 -21.34 2.39
C GLY A 38 0.63 -20.99 3.20
N LEU A 39 0.75 -20.22 4.28
CA LEU A 39 -0.39 -19.71 5.03
C LEU A 39 -1.20 -18.75 4.17
N HIS A 40 -2.52 -18.89 4.16
CA HIS A 40 -3.41 -17.86 3.61
C HIS A 40 -3.54 -16.74 4.63
N VAL A 41 -2.67 -15.74 4.52
CA VAL A 41 -2.61 -14.63 5.47
C VAL A 41 -3.87 -13.77 5.37
N ARG A 42 -4.67 -13.73 6.43
CA ARG A 42 -5.83 -12.86 6.58
C ARG A 42 -5.55 -11.65 7.46
N SER A 43 -4.61 -11.81 8.39
CA SER A 43 -4.19 -10.75 9.29
C SER A 43 -2.69 -10.81 9.50
N ALA A 44 -2.07 -9.64 9.60
CA ALA A 44 -0.68 -9.48 9.98
C ALA A 44 -0.56 -8.44 11.08
N LYS A 45 0.27 -8.71 12.07
CA LYS A 45 0.58 -7.81 13.18
C LYS A 45 2.09 -7.62 13.26
N VAL A 46 2.53 -6.38 13.21
CA VAL A 46 3.95 -6.00 13.33
C VAL A 46 4.17 -5.34 14.68
N VAL A 47 5.19 -5.77 15.41
CA VAL A 47 5.54 -5.21 16.74
C VAL A 47 7.03 -4.91 16.77
N CYS A 48 7.40 -3.72 17.27
CA CYS A 48 8.75 -3.32 17.58
C CYS A 48 8.79 -2.71 18.98
N ASP A 49 9.69 -3.17 19.85
CA ASP A 49 9.85 -2.70 21.24
C ASP A 49 8.52 -2.68 22.02
N GLY A 50 7.71 -3.74 21.85
CA GLY A 50 6.41 -3.89 22.51
C GLY A 50 5.28 -3.02 21.93
N ARG A 51 5.55 -2.21 20.92
CA ARG A 51 4.55 -1.35 20.25
C ARG A 51 4.10 -1.95 18.93
N GLU A 52 2.82 -1.97 18.69
CA GLU A 52 2.26 -2.34 17.40
C GLU A 52 2.54 -1.24 16.37
N ILE A 53 3.05 -1.65 15.21
CA ILE A 53 3.42 -0.78 14.09
C ILE A 53 2.33 -0.90 13.02
N PRO A 54 1.77 0.20 12.52
CA PRO A 54 0.87 0.16 11.39
C PRO A 54 1.47 -0.56 10.19
N SER A 55 0.71 -1.49 9.63
CA SER A 55 1.13 -2.32 8.51
C SER A 55 -0.04 -2.60 7.57
N GLN A 56 0.27 -2.96 6.33
CA GLN A 56 -0.69 -3.24 5.29
C GLN A 56 -0.30 -4.52 4.59
N ALA A 57 -1.23 -5.45 4.47
CA ALA A 57 -1.07 -6.66 3.67
C ALA A 57 -1.77 -6.43 2.32
N ASP A 58 -1.02 -6.53 1.24
CA ASP A 58 -1.47 -6.19 -0.11
C ASP A 58 -1.58 -7.44 -0.99
N ASP A 59 -2.71 -7.54 -1.69
CA ASP A 59 -2.97 -8.45 -2.79
C ASP A 59 -2.67 -7.69 -4.09
N LEU A 60 -1.54 -7.98 -4.70
CA LEU A 60 -1.05 -7.27 -5.89
C LEU A 60 -1.62 -7.83 -7.20
N ASN A 61 -2.02 -9.09 -7.20
CA ASN A 61 -2.46 -9.80 -8.39
C ASN A 61 -3.98 -9.97 -8.49
N GLY A 62 -4.74 -9.70 -7.41
CA GLY A 62 -6.19 -9.77 -7.36
C GLY A 62 -6.75 -11.16 -7.10
N ASP A 63 -5.96 -12.10 -6.56
CA ASP A 63 -6.37 -13.48 -6.27
C ASP A 63 -6.96 -13.66 -4.86
N PHE A 64 -7.17 -12.56 -4.14
CA PHE A 64 -7.66 -12.51 -2.75
C PHE A 64 -6.70 -13.10 -1.71
N ARG A 65 -5.41 -13.16 -2.03
CA ARG A 65 -4.34 -13.53 -1.10
C ARG A 65 -3.37 -12.36 -0.97
N ALA A 66 -2.87 -12.16 0.22
CA ALA A 66 -1.84 -11.15 0.41
C ALA A 66 -0.50 -11.66 -0.14
N ASP A 67 0.10 -10.90 -1.03
CA ASP A 67 1.41 -11.17 -1.64
C ASP A 67 2.53 -10.58 -0.79
N GLU A 68 2.28 -9.42 -0.18
CA GLU A 68 3.27 -8.70 0.60
C GLU A 68 2.69 -8.06 1.86
N LEU A 69 3.57 -7.80 2.83
CA LEU A 69 3.30 -7.01 4.02
C LEU A 69 4.21 -5.79 4.02
N ALA A 70 3.61 -4.61 3.96
CA ALA A 70 4.31 -3.33 3.99
C ALA A 70 4.15 -2.64 5.35
N PHE A 71 5.23 -2.04 5.86
CA PHE A 71 5.22 -1.19 7.06
C PHE A 71 6.38 -0.19 7.00
N THR A 72 6.41 0.75 7.93
CA THR A 72 7.53 1.70 8.06
C THR A 72 8.36 1.40 9.29
N ALA A 73 9.68 1.48 9.16
CA ALA A 73 10.65 1.19 10.20
C ALA A 73 11.41 2.45 10.62
N ASP A 74 11.57 2.62 11.91
CA ASP A 74 12.53 3.54 12.50
C ASP A 74 13.80 2.77 12.86
N ILE A 75 14.96 3.19 12.32
CA ILE A 75 16.22 2.49 12.48
C ILE A 75 17.28 3.49 12.97
N PRO A 76 17.93 3.27 14.11
CA PRO A 76 18.94 4.17 14.62
C PRO A 76 20.16 4.25 13.69
N ALA A 77 20.92 5.34 13.79
CA ALA A 77 22.20 5.46 13.11
C ALA A 77 23.17 4.37 13.59
N GLN A 78 23.88 3.73 12.66
CA GLN A 78 24.84 2.66 12.93
C GLN A 78 24.28 1.55 13.86
N GLY A 79 22.99 1.26 13.72
CA GLY A 79 22.27 0.34 14.60
C GLY A 79 21.29 -0.54 13.85
N GLU A 80 20.48 -1.23 14.61
CA GLU A 80 19.47 -2.17 14.10
C GLU A 80 18.13 -1.98 14.82
N ALA A 81 17.08 -2.45 14.16
CA ALA A 81 15.76 -2.61 14.76
C ALA A 81 15.21 -4.01 14.43
N VAL A 82 14.53 -4.62 15.37
CA VAL A 82 13.95 -5.96 15.22
C VAL A 82 12.42 -5.84 15.26
N TYR A 83 11.77 -6.32 14.21
CA TYR A 83 10.33 -6.30 14.05
C TYR A 83 9.82 -7.74 14.13
N ARG A 84 8.92 -7.99 15.07
CA ARG A 84 8.22 -9.27 15.20
C ARG A 84 6.91 -9.20 14.42
N ILE A 85 6.75 -10.11 13.47
CA ILE A 85 5.58 -10.23 12.61
C ILE A 85 4.81 -11.49 13.02
N THR A 86 3.52 -11.34 13.33
CA THR A 86 2.60 -12.46 13.52
C THR A 86 1.64 -12.48 12.33
N LEU A 87 1.62 -13.58 11.60
CA LEU A 87 0.72 -13.84 10.47
C LEU A 87 -0.35 -14.82 10.90
N SER A 88 -1.62 -14.56 10.59
CA SER A 88 -2.76 -15.42 10.96
C SER A 88 -3.70 -15.66 9.77
N ASP A 89 -4.26 -16.87 9.68
CA ASP A 89 -5.29 -17.24 8.70
C ASP A 89 -6.73 -17.07 9.19
N THR A 90 -6.92 -16.71 10.46
CA THR A 90 -8.23 -16.65 11.11
C THR A 90 -8.59 -15.30 11.68
N ASP A 91 -7.59 -14.50 12.11
CA ASP A 91 -7.82 -13.22 12.72
C ASP A 91 -8.44 -12.24 11.72
N ALA A 92 -9.22 -11.29 12.25
CA ALA A 92 -9.71 -10.18 11.45
C ALA A 92 -8.55 -9.31 10.94
N PRO A 93 -8.62 -8.81 9.70
CA PRO A 93 -7.63 -7.88 9.18
C PRO A 93 -7.44 -6.68 10.09
N ARG A 94 -6.19 -6.28 10.30
CA ARG A 94 -5.86 -5.07 11.05
C ARG A 94 -6.23 -3.82 10.23
N SER A 95 -6.66 -2.79 10.93
CA SER A 95 -6.98 -1.50 10.32
C SER A 95 -6.30 -0.37 11.09
N TYR A 96 -5.65 0.49 10.37
CA TYR A 96 -4.92 1.65 10.91
C TYR A 96 -5.37 2.93 10.22
N PRO A 97 -5.18 4.11 10.84
CA PRO A 97 -5.38 5.37 10.14
C PRO A 97 -4.55 5.44 8.86
N ARG A 98 -5.19 5.87 7.78
CA ARG A 98 -4.50 6.00 6.50
C ARG A 98 -3.50 7.15 6.53
N GLU A 99 -2.30 6.90 6.03
CA GLU A 99 -1.24 7.89 5.83
C GLU A 99 -1.08 8.28 4.37
N THR A 100 -1.62 7.44 3.47
CA THR A 100 -1.58 7.63 2.02
C THR A 100 -2.91 7.25 1.39
N ARG A 101 -3.18 7.77 0.20
CA ARG A 101 -4.33 7.41 -0.62
C ARG A 101 -3.93 7.41 -2.08
N ALA A 102 -4.38 6.40 -2.83
CA ALA A 102 -4.34 6.42 -4.29
C ALA A 102 -5.74 6.22 -4.83
N TYR A 103 -6.09 6.88 -5.90
CA TYR A 103 -7.39 6.71 -6.56
C TYR A 103 -7.33 7.03 -8.04
N LEU A 104 -8.22 6.38 -8.77
CA LEU A 104 -8.52 6.63 -10.17
C LEU A 104 -10.05 6.80 -10.28
N LYS A 105 -10.52 7.88 -10.88
CA LYS A 105 -11.95 8.18 -10.99
C LYS A 105 -12.34 8.41 -12.43
N LEU A 106 -13.49 7.90 -12.82
CA LEU A 106 -14.09 8.23 -14.10
C LEU A 106 -14.69 9.64 -14.04
N HIS A 107 -14.69 10.33 -15.19
CA HIS A 107 -15.46 11.55 -15.32
C HIS A 107 -16.95 11.23 -15.32
N ASP A 108 -17.73 12.03 -14.62
CA ASP A 108 -19.20 11.94 -14.62
C ASP A 108 -19.77 13.36 -14.64
N GLU A 109 -20.54 13.67 -15.67
CA GLU A 109 -21.23 14.96 -15.83
C GLU A 109 -22.14 15.30 -14.65
N LYS A 110 -22.64 14.29 -13.92
CA LYS A 110 -23.46 14.46 -12.71
C LYS A 110 -22.63 14.74 -11.45
N GLY A 111 -21.30 14.85 -11.58
CA GLY A 111 -20.39 15.18 -10.50
C GLY A 111 -20.12 14.08 -9.47
N LYS A 112 -20.53 12.83 -9.72
CA LYS A 112 -20.31 11.72 -8.77
C LYS A 112 -18.90 11.13 -8.85
N HIS A 113 -18.27 11.18 -10.02
CA HIS A 113 -16.91 10.72 -10.29
C HIS A 113 -16.57 9.38 -9.62
N PRO A 114 -17.18 8.26 -10.06
CA PRO A 114 -17.00 6.96 -9.42
C PRO A 114 -15.52 6.52 -9.44
N GLU A 115 -15.06 6.00 -8.31
CA GLU A 115 -13.71 5.45 -8.17
C GLU A 115 -13.67 4.05 -8.77
N VAL A 116 -12.61 3.76 -9.55
CA VAL A 116 -12.38 2.47 -10.20
C VAL A 116 -10.98 1.95 -9.87
N LYS A 117 -10.82 0.63 -9.89
CA LYS A 117 -9.52 0.01 -9.61
C LYS A 117 -8.60 0.01 -10.83
N SER A 118 -9.18 -0.09 -12.02
CA SER A 118 -8.44 -0.13 -13.27
C SER A 118 -9.28 0.39 -14.42
N ILE A 119 -8.61 0.87 -15.45
CA ILE A 119 -9.20 1.21 -16.75
C ILE A 119 -8.34 0.52 -17.81
N THR A 120 -9.00 -0.19 -18.73
CA THR A 120 -8.33 -0.77 -19.90
C THR A 120 -8.79 -0.02 -21.15
N TYR A 121 -7.84 0.49 -21.91
CA TYR A 121 -8.09 1.11 -23.19
C TYR A 121 -7.68 0.14 -24.31
N PRO A 122 -8.48 0.00 -25.38
CA PRO A 122 -8.05 -0.72 -26.58
C PRO A 122 -6.89 0.03 -27.25
N GLY A 123 -6.00 -0.71 -27.92
CA GLY A 123 -4.77 -0.16 -28.52
C GLY A 123 -4.99 0.81 -29.68
N ASP A 124 -6.20 0.83 -30.26
CA ASP A 124 -6.67 1.77 -31.28
C ASP A 124 -7.39 2.96 -30.62
N ALA A 125 -6.64 3.74 -29.90
CA ALA A 125 -7.12 4.82 -29.03
C ALA A 125 -7.88 5.98 -29.73
N ASP A 126 -8.07 5.94 -31.02
CA ASP A 126 -8.83 6.95 -31.80
C ASP A 126 -10.32 7.04 -31.39
N LEU A 127 -10.81 6.06 -30.64
CA LEU A 127 -12.20 5.99 -30.21
C LEU A 127 -12.46 6.50 -28.78
N LEU A 128 -11.44 6.81 -28.01
CA LEU A 128 -11.60 7.17 -26.59
C LEU A 128 -10.96 8.52 -26.29
N ASP A 129 -11.78 9.47 -25.90
CA ASP A 129 -11.29 10.73 -25.31
C ASP A 129 -10.77 10.47 -23.90
N MET A 130 -9.51 10.03 -23.81
CA MET A 130 -8.83 9.75 -22.53
C MET A 130 -8.76 11.00 -21.67
N TYR A 131 -8.73 12.18 -22.27
CA TYR A 131 -8.65 13.45 -21.55
C TYR A 131 -9.92 13.73 -20.75
N ASN A 132 -11.09 13.52 -21.37
CA ASN A 132 -12.38 13.81 -20.74
C ASN A 132 -13.00 12.62 -20.01
N SER A 133 -12.51 11.38 -20.24
CA SER A 133 -13.06 10.17 -19.62
C SER A 133 -12.59 9.96 -18.18
N ILE A 134 -11.48 10.55 -17.79
CA ILE A 134 -10.87 10.38 -16.47
C ILE A 134 -10.96 11.69 -15.69
N TYR A 135 -11.57 11.64 -14.51
CA TYR A 135 -11.64 12.80 -13.63
C TYR A 135 -10.25 13.24 -13.19
N GLY A 136 -9.95 14.53 -13.37
CA GLY A 136 -8.64 15.09 -13.10
C GLY A 136 -7.55 14.61 -14.08
N HIS A 137 -7.92 13.99 -15.21
CA HIS A 137 -7.05 13.53 -16.30
C HIS A 137 -6.08 12.41 -15.95
N GLY A 138 -6.22 11.77 -14.79
CA GLY A 138 -5.33 10.67 -14.44
C GLY A 138 -5.45 10.15 -13.02
N ALA A 139 -4.57 9.21 -12.70
CA ALA A 139 -4.45 8.66 -11.37
C ALA A 139 -3.82 9.69 -10.41
N VAL A 140 -4.35 9.71 -9.18
CA VAL A 140 -3.84 10.56 -8.11
C VAL A 140 -3.38 9.67 -6.96
N PHE A 141 -2.23 9.98 -6.39
CA PHE A 141 -1.79 9.40 -5.14
C PHE A 141 -1.23 10.50 -4.24
N GLU A 142 -1.56 10.41 -2.98
CA GLU A 142 -1.22 11.44 -2.00
C GLU A 142 -0.79 10.85 -0.67
N SER A 143 0.09 11.56 -0.01
CA SER A 143 0.41 11.44 1.40
C SER A 143 -0.14 12.64 2.16
N ARG A 144 0.10 12.71 3.45
CA ARG A 144 -0.25 13.89 4.26
C ARG A 144 0.55 15.15 3.87
N LEU A 145 1.67 15.00 3.15
CA LEU A 145 2.60 16.09 2.82
C LEU A 145 2.50 16.56 1.36
N ALA A 146 2.32 15.64 0.43
CA ALA A 146 2.34 15.91 -0.99
C ALA A 146 1.33 15.04 -1.74
N ALA A 147 0.92 15.49 -2.91
CA ALA A 147 0.13 14.70 -3.83
C ALA A 147 0.76 14.71 -5.22
N PHE A 148 0.53 13.64 -5.95
CA PHE A 148 0.97 13.48 -7.32
C PHE A 148 -0.22 13.12 -8.20
N ARG A 149 -0.22 13.63 -9.42
CA ARG A 149 -1.15 13.22 -10.46
C ARG A 149 -0.35 12.75 -11.66
N ILE A 150 -0.66 11.54 -12.12
CA ILE A 150 -0.08 10.99 -13.36
C ILE A 150 -1.10 11.19 -14.46
N TYR A 151 -0.77 12.04 -15.44
CA TYR A 151 -1.61 12.21 -16.62
C TYR A 151 -1.62 10.94 -17.48
N MET A 152 -2.82 10.45 -17.76
CA MET A 152 -3.05 9.25 -18.58
C MET A 152 -3.49 9.62 -20.00
N ASP A 153 -3.21 10.83 -20.43
CA ASP A 153 -3.46 11.35 -21.78
C ASP A 153 -2.14 11.48 -22.57
N ASN A 154 -2.19 12.13 -23.73
CA ASN A 154 -1.05 12.35 -24.62
C ASN A 154 0.09 13.15 -23.98
N ARG A 155 -0.13 13.83 -22.86
CA ARG A 155 0.91 14.60 -22.14
C ARG A 155 1.86 13.72 -21.38
N GLN A 156 1.40 12.57 -20.85
CA GLN A 156 2.21 11.60 -20.11
C GLN A 156 3.12 12.27 -19.05
N SER A 157 2.60 13.29 -18.38
CA SER A 157 3.32 14.10 -17.42
C SER A 157 2.90 13.79 -15.98
N ILE A 158 3.69 14.26 -15.02
CA ILE A 158 3.41 14.12 -13.60
C ILE A 158 3.36 15.52 -12.99
N ASP A 159 2.26 15.83 -12.27
CA ASP A 159 2.19 16.99 -11.41
C ASP A 159 2.57 16.63 -9.99
N LEU A 160 3.25 17.55 -9.32
CA LEU A 160 3.52 17.51 -7.89
C LEU A 160 2.79 18.67 -7.20
N TYR A 161 2.03 18.34 -6.17
CA TYR A 161 1.29 19.30 -5.35
C TYR A 161 1.80 19.28 -3.92
N GLY A 162 2.18 20.45 -3.40
CA GLY A 162 2.32 20.67 -1.97
C GLY A 162 0.94 20.77 -1.31
N LYS A 163 0.78 20.19 -0.14
CA LYS A 163 -0.49 20.24 0.59
C LYS A 163 -0.49 21.39 1.61
N THR A 164 -1.62 22.08 1.69
CA THR A 164 -1.84 23.16 2.68
C THR A 164 -2.41 22.63 4.00
N SER A 165 -2.77 21.33 4.05
CA SER A 165 -3.23 20.65 5.26
C SER A 165 -2.82 19.17 5.22
N TYR A 166 -2.69 18.53 6.40
CA TYR A 166 -2.35 17.11 6.53
C TYR A 166 -3.54 16.15 6.33
N ARG A 167 -4.62 16.59 5.69
CA ARG A 167 -5.78 15.74 5.38
C ARG A 167 -5.54 14.95 4.10
N LEU A 168 -6.05 13.71 4.05
CA LEU A 168 -6.13 12.89 2.84
C LEU A 168 -7.49 13.07 2.18
#